data_0d39f54da4317e1aede0be42ed2e65d3
#
_entry.id   0d39f54da4317e1aede0be42ed2e65d3
#
_cell.length_a   1.000
_cell.length_b   1.000
_cell.length_c   1.000
_cell.angle_alpha   90.00
_cell.angle_beta   90.00
_cell.angle_gamma   90.00
#
_symmetry.space_group_name_H-M   'P 1'
#
loop_
_entity.id
_entity.type
_entity.pdbx_description
1 polymer ?
#
loop_
_entity_poly.entity_id
_entity_poly.type
_entity_poly.pdbx_seq_one_letter_code
_entity_poly.pdbx_strand_id
1 'polypeptide(L)'
;MRRLLAICVLSFSLIPASFAQAAMTAQRLSAPEQQALKEELPAWTQQGQTLQRTFVFQDFVEAFGFMSRVALLAEQRNHHPDWNNVYNRVSITLTTHDLDGLSSLDVDLARAIDTLLPA
;
A
#
# COMPACT_ATOMS: atom_id res chain seq x y z
N MET A 1 20.89 -44.00 -51.05
CA MET A 1 20.48 -44.01 -49.64
C MET A 1 20.37 -42.55 -49.15
N ARG A 2 19.17 -42.00 -49.10
CA ARG A 2 18.91 -40.63 -48.62
C ARG A 2 18.44 -40.72 -47.17
N ARG A 3 19.24 -40.20 -46.24
CA ARG A 3 18.85 -40.09 -44.83
C ARG A 3 18.02 -38.83 -44.63
N LEU A 4 16.74 -38.99 -44.32
CA LEU A 4 15.86 -37.94 -43.85
C LEU A 4 16.22 -37.61 -42.40
N LEU A 5 16.68 -36.41 -42.15
CA LEU A 5 16.78 -35.84 -40.82
C LEU A 5 15.40 -35.27 -40.42
N ALA A 6 14.77 -35.90 -39.41
CA ALA A 6 13.58 -35.36 -38.81
C ALA A 6 13.98 -34.21 -37.86
N ILE A 7 13.56 -32.99 -38.19
CA ILE A 7 13.70 -31.84 -37.32
C ILE A 7 12.52 -31.84 -36.35
N CYS A 8 12.79 -32.16 -35.08
CA CYS A 8 11.80 -32.06 -34.01
C CYS A 8 11.70 -30.58 -33.61
N VAL A 9 10.62 -29.90 -34.03
CA VAL A 9 10.29 -28.54 -33.57
C VAL A 9 9.62 -28.66 -32.22
N LEU A 10 10.35 -28.37 -31.14
CA LEU A 10 9.75 -28.19 -29.81
C LEU A 10 8.99 -26.84 -29.78
N SER A 11 7.67 -26.95 -29.85
CA SER A 11 6.78 -25.82 -29.62
C SER A 11 6.78 -25.46 -28.13
N PHE A 12 7.50 -24.39 -27.76
CA PHE A 12 7.45 -23.83 -26.42
C PHE A 12 6.17 -23.00 -26.32
N SER A 13 5.12 -23.55 -25.75
CA SER A 13 3.91 -22.80 -25.40
C SER A 13 4.20 -21.92 -24.21
N LEU A 14 4.40 -20.63 -24.47
CA LEU A 14 4.39 -19.60 -23.44
C LEU A 14 2.96 -19.49 -22.90
N ILE A 15 2.70 -20.08 -21.73
CA ILE A 15 1.49 -19.84 -20.96
C ILE A 15 1.66 -18.44 -20.34
N PRO A 16 0.82 -17.45 -20.68
CA PRO A 16 0.85 -16.19 -19.99
C PRO A 16 0.39 -16.44 -18.55
N ALA A 17 1.31 -16.29 -17.59
CA ALA A 17 0.95 -16.22 -16.18
C ALA A 17 0.15 -14.93 -16.00
N SER A 18 -1.17 -15.02 -16.06
CA SER A 18 -2.08 -13.95 -15.66
C SER A 18 -1.96 -13.82 -14.15
N PHE A 19 -1.10 -12.91 -13.69
CA PHE A 19 -1.15 -12.43 -12.32
C PHE A 19 -2.42 -11.59 -12.17
N ALA A 20 -3.55 -12.29 -11.95
CA ALA A 20 -4.73 -11.64 -11.42
C ALA A 20 -4.35 -11.16 -10.00
N GLN A 21 -3.93 -9.90 -9.89
CA GLN A 21 -3.82 -9.21 -8.62
C GLN A 21 -5.23 -9.23 -8.02
N ALA A 22 -5.45 -10.09 -7.04
CA ALA A 22 -6.71 -10.09 -6.31
C ALA A 22 -6.85 -8.70 -5.68
N ALA A 23 -7.81 -7.91 -6.18
CA ALA A 23 -8.14 -6.64 -5.58
C ALA A 23 -8.51 -6.93 -4.12
N MET A 24 -7.76 -6.37 -3.17
CA MET A 24 -8.09 -6.49 -1.76
C MET A 24 -9.47 -5.84 -1.54
N THR A 25 -10.44 -6.66 -1.18
CA THR A 25 -11.76 -6.14 -0.84
C THR A 25 -11.67 -5.45 0.52
N ALA A 26 -12.08 -4.19 0.58
CA ALA A 26 -12.12 -3.43 1.82
C ALA A 26 -13.07 -4.12 2.82
N GLN A 27 -12.55 -4.44 4.00
CA GLN A 27 -13.34 -4.97 5.11
C GLN A 27 -13.31 -3.98 6.27
N ARG A 28 -14.48 -3.53 6.71
CA ARG A 28 -14.58 -2.64 7.87
C ARG A 28 -14.02 -3.31 9.11
N LEU A 29 -13.21 -2.58 9.88
CA LEU A 29 -12.64 -3.10 11.12
C LEU A 29 -13.71 -3.23 12.19
N SER A 30 -13.73 -4.37 12.85
CA SER A 30 -14.51 -4.60 14.07
C SER A 30 -13.93 -3.82 15.27
N ALA A 31 -14.70 -3.65 16.33
CA ALA A 31 -14.23 -2.96 17.52
C ALA A 31 -12.96 -3.59 18.15
N PRO A 32 -12.82 -4.92 18.25
CA PRO A 32 -11.58 -5.55 18.73
C PRO A 32 -10.37 -5.25 17.83
N GLU A 33 -10.53 -5.28 16.51
CA GLU A 33 -9.46 -4.96 15.57
C GLU A 33 -9.01 -3.50 15.71
N GLN A 34 -9.96 -2.57 15.87
CA GLN A 34 -9.62 -1.17 16.13
C GLN A 34 -8.86 -0.97 17.45
N GLN A 35 -9.17 -1.75 18.48
CA GLN A 35 -8.42 -1.70 19.74
C GLN A 35 -6.99 -2.22 19.61
N ALA A 36 -6.78 -3.23 18.76
CA ALA A 36 -5.46 -3.80 18.50
C ALA A 36 -4.53 -2.84 17.75
N LEU A 37 -5.06 -1.83 17.04
CA LEU A 37 -4.26 -0.89 16.25
C LEU A 37 -3.19 -0.16 17.07
N LYS A 38 -3.42 0.09 18.34
CA LYS A 38 -2.44 0.75 19.23
C LYS A 38 -1.16 -0.07 19.39
N GLU A 39 -1.28 -1.39 19.34
CA GLU A 39 -0.15 -2.32 19.46
C GLU A 39 0.46 -2.62 18.10
N GLU A 40 -0.38 -2.75 17.07
CA GLU A 40 0.05 -3.09 15.72
C GLU A 40 0.69 -1.91 14.96
N LEU A 41 0.18 -0.71 15.19
CA LEU A 41 0.59 0.53 14.55
C LEU A 41 0.89 1.63 15.58
N PRO A 42 1.88 1.43 16.47
CA PRO A 42 2.11 2.31 17.61
C PRO A 42 2.48 3.75 17.24
N ALA A 43 2.96 3.98 16.01
CA ALA A 43 3.30 5.31 15.50
C ALA A 43 2.09 6.05 14.89
N TRP A 44 0.95 5.38 14.75
CA TRP A 44 -0.28 5.96 14.25
C TRP A 44 -1.26 6.23 15.38
N THR A 45 -1.99 7.31 15.28
CA THR A 45 -3.03 7.68 16.24
C THR A 45 -4.39 7.46 15.61
N GLN A 46 -5.22 6.65 16.26
CA GLN A 46 -6.63 6.56 15.88
C GLN A 46 -7.39 7.76 16.46
N GLN A 47 -8.05 8.51 15.58
CA GLN A 47 -8.93 9.61 15.97
C GLN A 47 -10.29 9.41 15.29
N GLY A 48 -11.29 9.01 16.08
CA GLY A 48 -12.59 8.61 15.53
C GLY A 48 -12.45 7.46 14.54
N GLN A 49 -12.88 7.68 13.31
CA GLN A 49 -12.84 6.71 12.20
C GLN A 49 -11.63 6.94 11.26
N THR A 50 -10.55 7.52 11.77
CA THR A 50 -9.34 7.77 10.99
C THR A 50 -8.09 7.27 11.72
N LEU A 51 -7.05 6.91 10.95
CA LEU A 51 -5.68 6.73 11.41
C LEU A 51 -4.85 7.93 10.95
N GLN A 52 -4.13 8.55 11.87
CA GLN A 52 -3.35 9.76 11.59
C GLN A 52 -1.90 9.59 12.01
N ARG A 53 -0.99 10.09 11.19
CA ARG A 53 0.43 10.20 11.50
C ARG A 53 1.04 11.42 10.84
N THR A 54 1.92 12.12 11.57
CA THR A 54 2.74 13.22 11.04
C THR A 54 4.19 12.78 10.97
N PHE A 55 4.81 13.01 9.81
CA PHE A 55 6.20 12.70 9.51
C PHE A 55 6.97 14.01 9.39
N VAL A 56 8.16 14.06 9.97
CA VAL A 56 9.04 15.23 9.90
C VAL A 56 10.37 14.78 9.31
N PHE A 57 10.79 15.46 8.25
CA PHE A 57 12.00 15.16 7.50
C PHE A 57 13.05 16.29 7.69
N GLN A 58 14.23 16.11 7.12
CA GLN A 58 15.29 17.10 7.16
C GLN A 58 14.91 18.36 6.39
N ASP A 59 14.28 18.18 5.21
CA ASP A 59 13.93 19.27 4.30
C ASP A 59 12.72 18.93 3.42
N PHE A 60 12.37 19.84 2.54
CA PHE A 60 11.26 19.66 1.60
C PHE A 60 11.52 18.56 0.57
N VAL A 61 12.77 18.38 0.13
CA VAL A 61 13.11 17.35 -0.87
C VAL A 61 12.88 15.95 -0.30
N GLU A 62 13.30 15.71 0.93
CA GLU A 62 13.00 14.44 1.62
C GLU A 62 11.50 14.22 1.82
N ALA A 63 10.77 15.26 2.26
CA ALA A 63 9.34 15.20 2.44
C ALA A 63 8.61 14.86 1.13
N PHE A 64 8.96 15.53 0.03
CA PHE A 64 8.35 15.29 -1.27
C PHE A 64 8.73 13.92 -1.85
N GLY A 65 9.97 13.48 -1.66
CA GLY A 65 10.42 12.13 -2.02
C GLY A 65 9.66 11.05 -1.27
N PHE A 66 9.40 11.25 0.02
CA PHE A 66 8.54 10.37 0.81
C PHE A 66 7.11 10.35 0.27
N MET A 67 6.50 11.50 0.03
CA MET A 67 5.16 11.60 -0.56
C MET A 67 5.06 10.87 -1.90
N SER A 68 6.06 11.00 -2.76
CA SER A 68 6.11 10.31 -4.06
C SER A 68 6.09 8.79 -3.88
N ARG A 69 6.83 8.26 -2.91
CA ARG A 69 6.81 6.82 -2.58
C ARG A 69 5.47 6.37 -2.00
N VAL A 70 4.86 7.17 -1.13
CA VAL A 70 3.51 6.90 -0.60
C VAL A 70 2.48 6.90 -1.73
N ALA A 71 2.58 7.83 -2.69
CA ALA A 71 1.69 7.86 -3.85
C ALA A 71 1.73 6.55 -4.65
N LEU A 72 2.92 5.98 -4.88
CA LEU A 72 3.06 4.69 -5.57
C LEU A 72 2.41 3.54 -4.80
N LEU A 73 2.56 3.52 -3.47
CA LEU A 73 1.90 2.53 -2.62
C LEU A 73 0.38 2.66 -2.63
N ALA A 74 -0.13 3.89 -2.63
CA ALA A 74 -1.55 4.19 -2.68
C ALA A 74 -2.18 3.76 -4.02
N GLU A 75 -1.54 4.08 -5.15
CA GLU A 75 -1.98 3.64 -6.49
C GLU A 75 -2.02 2.12 -6.60
N GLN A 76 -0.98 1.44 -6.14
CA GLN A 76 -0.90 -0.01 -6.18
C GLN A 76 -2.04 -0.69 -5.41
N ARG A 77 -2.53 -0.03 -4.36
CA ARG A 77 -3.62 -0.52 -3.49
C ARG A 77 -4.99 0.00 -3.88
N ASN A 78 -5.05 0.93 -4.82
CA ASN A 78 -6.26 1.70 -5.12
C ASN A 78 -6.92 2.25 -3.85
N HIS A 79 -6.09 2.74 -2.91
CA HIS A 79 -6.51 3.34 -1.65
C HIS A 79 -5.63 4.54 -1.35
N HIS A 80 -6.24 5.73 -1.31
CA HIS A 80 -5.53 7.00 -1.31
C HIS A 80 -5.67 7.71 0.04
N PRO A 81 -4.58 8.27 0.59
CA PRO A 81 -4.63 9.03 1.83
C PRO A 81 -5.21 10.43 1.62
N ASP A 82 -5.84 10.97 2.65
CA ASP A 82 -5.97 12.41 2.81
C ASP A 82 -4.67 12.92 3.45
N TRP A 83 -4.02 13.89 2.84
CA TRP A 83 -2.73 14.37 3.32
C TRP A 83 -2.48 15.84 3.04
N ASN A 84 -1.54 16.39 3.78
CA ASN A 84 -1.00 17.72 3.50
C ASN A 84 0.51 17.74 3.74
N ASN A 85 1.17 18.69 3.09
CA ASN A 85 2.58 18.95 3.28
C ASN A 85 2.82 20.44 3.52
N VAL A 86 3.61 20.73 4.55
CA VAL A 86 4.16 22.06 4.82
C VAL A 86 5.66 21.90 5.03
N TYR A 87 6.47 22.36 4.09
CA TYR A 87 7.92 22.28 4.10
C TYR A 87 8.42 20.84 4.33
N ASN A 88 9.00 20.56 5.49
CA ASN A 88 9.55 19.24 5.85
C ASN A 88 8.56 18.33 6.59
N ARG A 89 7.30 18.74 6.72
CA ARG A 89 6.26 18.03 7.46
C ARG A 89 5.21 17.46 6.48
N VAL A 90 4.89 16.18 6.65
CA VAL A 90 3.81 15.51 5.93
C VAL A 90 2.85 14.92 6.94
N SER A 91 1.59 15.31 6.89
CA SER A 91 0.53 14.76 7.72
C SER A 91 -0.37 13.88 6.87
N ILE A 92 -0.56 12.63 7.28
CA ILE A 92 -1.35 11.63 6.60
C ILE A 92 -2.54 11.24 7.47
N THR A 93 -3.71 11.18 6.86
CA THR A 93 -4.95 10.67 7.45
C THR A 93 -5.50 9.57 6.54
N LEU A 94 -5.75 8.39 7.12
CA LEU A 94 -6.31 7.24 6.42
C LEU A 94 -7.72 6.97 6.92
N THR A 95 -8.64 6.74 6.01
CA THR A 95 -10.01 6.29 6.26
C THR A 95 -10.59 5.71 4.99
N THR A 96 -11.59 4.86 5.10
CA THR A 96 -12.29 4.29 3.96
C THR A 96 -13.67 4.93 3.84
N HIS A 97 -13.79 5.94 2.99
CA HIS A 97 -15.00 6.76 2.86
C HIS A 97 -16.25 5.92 2.53
N ASP A 98 -16.12 4.97 1.62
CA ASP A 98 -17.24 4.10 1.20
C ASP A 98 -17.81 3.22 2.32
N LEU A 99 -17.04 3.04 3.41
CA LEU A 99 -17.43 2.25 4.58
C LEU A 99 -17.70 3.09 5.82
N ASP A 100 -17.64 4.43 5.70
CA ASP A 100 -17.74 5.35 6.83
C ASP A 100 -16.84 4.97 8.01
N GLY A 101 -15.59 4.61 7.75
CA GLY A 101 -14.70 4.23 8.83
C GLY A 101 -13.43 3.51 8.38
N LEU A 102 -12.72 3.00 9.38
CA LEU A 102 -11.49 2.24 9.16
C LEU A 102 -11.76 0.86 8.57
N SER A 103 -10.92 0.48 7.64
CA SER A 103 -10.94 -0.83 7.00
C SER A 103 -9.55 -1.47 6.95
N SER A 104 -9.52 -2.70 6.49
CA SER A 104 -8.27 -3.43 6.20
C SER A 104 -7.34 -2.70 5.26
N LEU A 105 -7.87 -1.86 4.33
CA LEU A 105 -7.07 -1.07 3.39
C LEU A 105 -6.26 0.02 4.10
N ASP A 106 -6.85 0.67 5.13
CA ASP A 106 -6.16 1.69 5.92
C ASP A 106 -4.99 1.09 6.69
N VAL A 107 -5.20 -0.07 7.30
CA VAL A 107 -4.16 -0.80 8.06
C VAL A 107 -3.04 -1.27 7.14
N ASP A 108 -3.38 -1.83 5.98
CA ASP A 108 -2.39 -2.29 5.01
C ASP A 108 -1.56 -1.13 4.46
N LEU A 109 -2.20 -0.01 4.11
CA LEU A 109 -1.48 1.17 3.64
C LEU A 109 -0.60 1.78 4.75
N ALA A 110 -1.09 1.87 5.98
CA ALA A 110 -0.31 2.36 7.11
C ALA A 110 0.96 1.53 7.35
N ARG A 111 0.84 0.19 7.34
CA ARG A 111 1.99 -0.73 7.44
C ARG A 111 2.98 -0.52 6.30
N ALA A 112 2.49 -0.41 5.08
CA ALA A 112 3.32 -0.19 3.91
C ALA A 112 4.08 1.15 3.97
N ILE A 113 3.42 2.22 4.42
CA ILE A 113 4.05 3.53 4.64
C ILE A 113 5.15 3.42 5.69
N ASP A 114 4.93 2.69 6.79
CA ASP A 114 5.93 2.53 7.84
C ASP A 114 7.22 1.86 7.34
N THR A 115 7.12 0.97 6.34
CA THR A 115 8.30 0.34 5.72
C THR A 115 9.19 1.30 4.92
N LEU A 116 8.68 2.48 4.58
CA LEU A 116 9.47 3.50 3.85
C LEU A 116 10.44 4.27 4.75
N LEU A 117 10.29 4.15 6.06
CA LEU A 117 11.14 4.82 7.02
C LEU A 117 12.35 3.95 7.37
N PRO A 118 13.50 4.55 7.71
CA PRO A 118 14.62 3.79 8.25
C PRO A 118 14.21 3.10 9.56
N ALA A 119 14.76 1.91 9.76
CA ALA A 119 14.57 1.13 10.98
C ALA A 119 15.19 1.83 12.20
#